data_59418da13fb28e1a76bdf8daeeaf69fe
#
_entry.id   59418da13fb28e1a76bdf8daeeaf69fe
#
_cell.length_a   1.000
_cell.length_b   1.000
_cell.length_c   1.000
_cell.angle_alpha   90.00
_cell.angle_beta   90.00
_cell.angle_gamma   90.00
#
_symmetry.space_group_name_H-M   'P 1'
#
loop_
_entity.id
_entity.type
_entity.pdbx_description
1 polymer ?
#
loop_
_entity_poly.entity_id
_entity_poly.type
_entity_poly.pdbx_seq_one_letter_code
_entity_poly.pdbx_strand_id
1 'polypeptide(L)'
;MKKREGTSVLGDYIPLSIAALSIIVFGVINIVSMATGAKEGSIPLALFKLLPTLISPIVLVLTAHANRYGFLLGGFNSLLYAATFFMEGLFFSLFTAVAVSFPVQVFSFFHWSRNRRDEDSEEVNLKSFGLWGNVVLVAAMVVVWAVCYFLIGDLIASQNYKLFDTIGFVTGMVCTFIAAFRYVESMYINFVCVVCSVLTWVFITIKDPSSVNYLINSLYSLYTVIQASYIWTKLYVKQRRELSEKEGESVYE
;
A
#
# COMPACT_ATOMS: atom_id res chain seq x y z
N MET A 1 -27.01 -13.28 -9.27
CA MET A 1 -25.94 -12.26 -9.43
C MET A 1 -26.48 -10.90 -9.01
N LYS A 2 -26.29 -10.47 -7.75
CA LYS A 2 -26.65 -9.12 -7.31
C LYS A 2 -25.64 -8.13 -7.91
N LYS A 3 -26.11 -7.21 -8.74
CA LYS A 3 -25.35 -6.15 -9.36
C LYS A 3 -24.60 -5.37 -8.25
N ARG A 4 -23.26 -5.35 -8.27
CA ARG A 4 -22.45 -4.47 -7.42
C ARG A 4 -22.90 -3.02 -7.70
N GLU A 5 -23.62 -2.40 -6.77
CA GLU A 5 -23.92 -0.98 -6.84
C GLU A 5 -22.64 -0.21 -6.48
N GLY A 6 -22.18 0.56 -7.45
CA GLY A 6 -21.41 1.78 -7.25
C GLY A 6 -19.91 1.68 -7.17
N THR A 7 -19.33 1.57 -8.21
CA THR A 7 -18.21 2.25 -8.89
C THR A 7 -18.12 1.55 -10.24
N SER A 8 -18.22 2.31 -11.31
CA SER A 8 -18.12 1.71 -12.62
C SER A 8 -16.73 1.06 -12.69
N VAL A 9 -16.69 -0.25 -12.89
CA VAL A 9 -15.46 -1.03 -13.09
C VAL A 9 -14.54 -0.33 -14.10
N LEU A 10 -15.14 0.41 -15.05
CA LEU A 10 -14.43 1.27 -16.01
C LEU A 10 -13.61 2.40 -15.32
N GLY A 11 -14.09 2.97 -14.20
CA GLY A 11 -13.38 4.05 -13.47
C GLY A 11 -12.06 3.61 -12.87
N ASP A 12 -11.88 2.31 -12.60
CA ASP A 12 -10.65 1.77 -12.02
C ASP A 12 -9.66 1.34 -13.11
N TYR A 13 -10.15 0.88 -14.28
CA TYR A 13 -9.28 0.42 -15.36
C TYR A 13 -8.54 1.55 -16.07
N ILE A 14 -9.15 2.73 -16.22
CA ILE A 14 -8.50 3.86 -16.91
C ILE A 14 -7.26 4.33 -16.14
N PRO A 15 -7.31 4.66 -14.83
CA PRO A 15 -6.12 5.06 -14.07
C PRO A 15 -5.09 3.93 -13.99
N LEU A 16 -5.51 2.68 -13.83
CA LEU A 16 -4.62 1.52 -13.83
C LEU A 16 -3.86 1.38 -15.16
N SER A 17 -4.58 1.53 -16.28
CA SER A 17 -3.96 1.44 -17.60
C SER A 17 -2.98 2.58 -17.86
N ILE A 18 -3.29 3.79 -17.42
CA ILE A 18 -2.40 4.95 -17.53
C ILE A 18 -1.13 4.72 -16.69
N ALA A 19 -1.26 4.26 -15.45
CA ALA A 19 -0.12 3.98 -14.59
C ALA A 19 0.76 2.87 -15.17
N ALA A 20 0.16 1.76 -15.58
CA ALA A 20 0.88 0.64 -16.20
C ALA A 20 1.61 1.07 -17.49
N LEU A 21 0.93 1.80 -18.38
CA LEU A 21 1.52 2.31 -19.60
C LEU A 21 2.68 3.25 -19.32
N SER A 22 2.53 4.16 -18.36
CA SER A 22 3.60 5.08 -17.97
C SER A 22 4.81 4.33 -17.43
N ILE A 23 4.63 3.34 -16.54
CA ILE A 23 5.71 2.50 -16.01
C ILE A 23 6.43 1.77 -17.16
N ILE A 24 5.68 1.20 -18.11
CA ILE A 24 6.26 0.50 -19.27
C ILE A 24 7.08 1.49 -20.13
N VAL A 25 6.53 2.64 -20.48
CA VAL A 25 7.21 3.64 -21.32
C VAL A 25 8.52 4.08 -20.69
N PHE A 26 8.51 4.48 -19.42
CA PHE A 26 9.73 4.89 -18.72
C PHE A 26 10.70 3.73 -18.50
N GLY A 27 10.19 2.52 -18.28
CA GLY A 27 11.00 1.31 -18.23
C GLY A 27 11.75 1.06 -19.55
N VAL A 28 11.04 1.16 -20.66
CA VAL A 28 11.63 1.02 -22.02
C VAL A 28 12.68 2.11 -22.26
N ILE A 29 12.39 3.37 -21.91
CA ILE A 29 13.36 4.48 -22.05
C ILE A 29 14.64 4.16 -21.25
N ASN A 30 14.54 3.69 -20.02
CA ASN A 30 15.70 3.29 -19.22
C ASN A 30 16.51 2.16 -19.87
N ILE A 31 15.83 1.12 -20.36
CA ILE A 31 16.47 -0.02 -21.03
C ILE A 31 17.19 0.43 -22.32
N VAL A 32 16.54 1.26 -23.13
CA VAL A 32 17.14 1.81 -24.36
C VAL A 32 18.36 2.67 -24.02
N SER A 33 18.29 3.51 -22.99
CA SER A 33 19.41 4.33 -22.53
C SER A 33 20.60 3.47 -22.08
N MET A 34 20.37 2.32 -21.45
CA MET A 34 21.41 1.34 -21.11
C MET A 34 21.99 0.65 -22.36
N ALA A 35 21.12 0.26 -23.29
CA ALA A 35 21.53 -0.43 -24.51
C ALA A 35 22.36 0.46 -25.45
N THR A 36 22.09 1.78 -25.43
CA THR A 36 22.85 2.77 -26.22
C THR A 36 24.10 3.29 -25.51
N GLY A 37 24.40 2.82 -24.31
CA GLY A 37 25.54 3.28 -23.50
C GLY A 37 25.36 4.66 -22.88
N ALA A 38 24.18 5.27 -23.00
CA ALA A 38 23.88 6.56 -22.38
C ALA A 38 23.72 6.46 -20.85
N LYS A 39 23.48 5.26 -20.34
CA LYS A 39 23.39 4.95 -18.90
C LYS A 39 24.09 3.62 -18.61
N GLU A 40 24.89 3.60 -17.54
CA GLU A 40 25.49 2.36 -17.03
C GLU A 40 24.41 1.49 -16.36
N GLY A 41 24.51 0.17 -16.53
CA GLY A 41 23.63 -0.79 -15.87
C GLY A 41 23.46 -2.11 -16.63
N SER A 42 22.76 -3.03 -15.99
CA SER A 42 22.45 -4.36 -16.55
C SER A 42 21.00 -4.41 -17.05
N ILE A 43 20.81 -4.68 -18.34
CA ILE A 43 19.48 -4.83 -18.95
C ILE A 43 18.65 -5.91 -18.27
N PRO A 44 19.16 -7.14 -17.98
CA PRO A 44 18.40 -8.14 -17.25
C PRO A 44 17.93 -7.67 -15.87
N LEU A 45 18.77 -6.93 -15.17
CA LEU A 45 18.41 -6.36 -13.86
C LEU A 45 17.31 -5.29 -13.98
N ALA A 46 17.40 -4.43 -14.99
CA ALA A 46 16.39 -3.41 -15.26
C ALA A 46 15.02 -4.04 -15.59
N LEU A 47 14.99 -5.10 -16.40
CA LEU A 47 13.79 -5.88 -16.70
C LEU A 47 13.21 -6.52 -15.43
N PHE A 48 14.06 -7.13 -14.61
CA PHE A 48 13.62 -7.73 -13.34
C PHE A 48 12.98 -6.69 -12.40
N LYS A 49 13.57 -5.50 -12.28
CA LYS A 49 13.04 -4.40 -11.45
C LYS A 49 11.71 -3.83 -11.93
N LEU A 50 11.34 -4.03 -13.20
CA LEU A 50 10.02 -3.63 -13.71
C LEU A 50 8.90 -4.53 -13.19
N LEU A 51 9.15 -5.80 -12.90
CA LEU A 51 8.10 -6.74 -12.47
C LEU A 51 7.36 -6.26 -11.21
N PRO A 52 8.03 -5.93 -10.09
CA PRO A 52 7.33 -5.48 -8.89
C PRO A 52 6.60 -4.14 -9.10
N THR A 53 7.12 -3.24 -9.93
CA THR A 53 6.46 -1.96 -10.22
C THR A 53 5.21 -2.13 -11.07
N LEU A 54 5.14 -3.12 -11.97
CA LEU A 54 3.94 -3.43 -12.75
C LEU A 54 2.88 -4.19 -11.93
N ILE A 55 3.31 -5.01 -10.96
CA ILE A 55 2.39 -5.74 -10.07
C ILE A 55 1.78 -4.81 -9.03
N SER A 56 2.53 -3.83 -8.52
CA SER A 56 2.08 -2.91 -7.47
C SER A 56 0.73 -2.24 -7.73
N PRO A 57 0.44 -1.66 -8.91
CA PRO A 57 -0.86 -1.06 -9.20
C PRO A 57 -2.02 -2.06 -9.09
N ILE A 58 -1.82 -3.30 -9.49
CA ILE A 58 -2.85 -4.36 -9.40
C ILE A 58 -3.11 -4.70 -7.92
N VAL A 59 -2.06 -4.83 -7.11
CA VAL A 59 -2.18 -5.03 -5.66
C VAL A 59 -2.98 -3.91 -5.02
N LEU A 60 -2.69 -2.65 -5.39
CA LEU A 60 -3.37 -1.47 -4.85
C LEU A 60 -4.86 -1.47 -5.18
N VAL A 61 -5.24 -1.80 -6.43
CA VAL A 61 -6.66 -1.90 -6.82
C VAL A 61 -7.37 -3.00 -6.05
N LEU A 62 -6.78 -4.19 -5.95
CA LEU A 62 -7.38 -5.29 -5.20
C LEU A 62 -7.57 -4.92 -3.72
N THR A 63 -6.56 -4.31 -3.10
CA THR A 63 -6.63 -3.88 -1.70
C THR A 63 -7.65 -2.75 -1.49
N ALA A 64 -7.74 -1.79 -2.42
CA ALA A 64 -8.73 -0.73 -2.38
C ALA A 64 -10.16 -1.26 -2.36
N HIS A 65 -10.42 -2.36 -3.06
CA HIS A 65 -11.73 -3.03 -3.07
C HIS A 65 -11.93 -4.04 -1.93
N ALA A 66 -11.09 -3.99 -0.89
CA ALA A 66 -11.10 -4.94 0.22
C ALA A 66 -11.06 -6.41 -0.22
N ASN A 67 -10.36 -6.69 -1.32
CA ASN A 67 -10.21 -8.04 -1.84
C ASN A 67 -8.99 -8.72 -1.23
N ARG A 68 -9.20 -9.90 -0.61
CA ARG A 68 -8.14 -10.67 0.07
C ARG A 68 -6.98 -11.07 -0.85
N TYR A 69 -7.24 -11.27 -2.14
CA TYR A 69 -6.20 -11.63 -3.11
C TYR A 69 -5.17 -10.52 -3.32
N GLY A 70 -5.52 -9.27 -2.97
CA GLY A 70 -4.56 -8.17 -2.91
C GLY A 70 -3.41 -8.45 -1.93
N PHE A 71 -3.70 -9.06 -0.79
CA PHE A 71 -2.64 -9.45 0.16
C PHE A 71 -1.79 -10.62 -0.36
N LEU A 72 -2.39 -11.62 -1.01
CA LEU A 72 -1.62 -12.74 -1.58
C LEU A 72 -0.67 -12.26 -2.67
N LEU A 73 -1.18 -11.45 -3.61
CA LEU A 73 -0.38 -10.87 -4.67
C LEU A 73 0.66 -9.88 -4.13
N GLY A 74 0.28 -9.10 -3.11
CA GLY A 74 1.18 -8.19 -2.41
C GLY A 74 2.32 -8.92 -1.70
N GLY A 75 2.05 -10.08 -1.06
CA GLY A 75 3.06 -10.96 -0.49
C GLY A 75 4.07 -11.45 -1.54
N PHE A 76 3.58 -11.93 -2.67
CA PHE A 76 4.44 -12.29 -3.80
C PHE A 76 5.26 -11.10 -4.30
N ASN A 77 4.64 -9.94 -4.43
CA ASN A 77 5.31 -8.71 -4.86
C ASN A 77 6.39 -8.25 -3.87
N SER A 78 6.18 -8.42 -2.56
CA SER A 78 7.22 -8.09 -1.56
C SER A 78 8.45 -8.99 -1.66
N LEU A 79 8.32 -10.26 -2.10
CA LEU A 79 9.47 -11.11 -2.40
C LEU A 79 10.23 -10.64 -3.64
N LEU A 80 9.54 -10.15 -4.66
CA LEU A 80 10.21 -9.55 -5.84
C LEU A 80 10.97 -8.29 -5.45
N TYR A 81 10.37 -7.43 -4.61
CA TYR A 81 11.07 -6.27 -4.04
C TYR A 81 12.26 -6.69 -3.18
N ALA A 82 12.12 -7.73 -2.37
CA ALA A 82 13.22 -8.26 -1.56
C ALA A 82 14.42 -8.67 -2.42
N ALA A 83 14.18 -9.39 -3.52
CA ALA A 83 15.23 -9.74 -4.46
C ALA A 83 15.90 -8.49 -5.10
N THR A 84 15.09 -7.47 -5.44
CA THR A 84 15.60 -6.20 -5.94
C THR A 84 16.47 -5.49 -4.88
N PHE A 85 16.02 -5.43 -3.63
CA PHE A 85 16.76 -4.82 -2.52
C PHE A 85 18.07 -5.55 -2.23
N PHE A 86 18.07 -6.89 -2.31
CA PHE A 86 19.29 -7.68 -2.18
C PHE A 86 20.33 -7.32 -3.26
N MET A 87 19.90 -7.21 -4.52
CA MET A 87 20.77 -6.84 -5.64
C MET A 87 21.31 -5.40 -5.53
N GLU A 88 20.56 -4.49 -4.89
CA GLU A 88 20.97 -3.11 -4.64
C GLU A 88 21.80 -2.94 -3.36
N GLY A 89 22.00 -4.00 -2.58
CA GLY A 89 22.67 -3.92 -1.28
C GLY A 89 21.85 -3.22 -0.20
N LEU A 90 20.53 -3.09 -0.38
CA LEU A 90 19.61 -2.45 0.57
C LEU A 90 19.11 -3.47 1.61
N PHE A 91 20.01 -3.95 2.45
CA PHE A 91 19.73 -5.05 3.38
C PHE A 91 18.64 -4.75 4.40
N PHE A 92 18.46 -3.49 4.81
CA PHE A 92 17.38 -3.10 5.71
C PHE A 92 16.00 -3.22 5.04
N SER A 93 15.87 -2.71 3.82
CA SER A 93 14.65 -2.86 3.01
C SER A 93 14.37 -4.34 2.67
N LEU A 94 15.41 -5.12 2.40
CA LEU A 94 15.33 -6.57 2.23
C LEU A 94 14.75 -7.24 3.48
N PHE A 95 15.29 -6.94 4.66
CA PHE A 95 14.80 -7.48 5.93
C PHE A 95 13.33 -7.11 6.15
N THR A 96 12.96 -5.86 5.93
CA THR A 96 11.57 -5.38 6.06
C THR A 96 10.64 -6.12 5.10
N ALA A 97 11.06 -6.32 3.85
CA ALA A 97 10.25 -7.02 2.85
C ALA A 97 10.02 -8.49 3.22
N VAL A 98 11.06 -9.20 3.68
CA VAL A 98 11.00 -10.64 3.96
C VAL A 98 10.45 -10.93 5.36
N ALA A 99 10.93 -10.21 6.38
CA ALA A 99 10.60 -10.50 7.78
C ALA A 99 9.30 -9.84 8.26
N VAL A 100 8.85 -8.76 7.61
CA VAL A 100 7.65 -8.03 8.01
C VAL A 100 6.58 -8.09 6.93
N SER A 101 6.84 -7.54 5.74
CA SER A 101 5.81 -7.36 4.72
C SER A 101 5.26 -8.70 4.22
N PHE A 102 6.11 -9.63 3.84
CA PHE A 102 5.67 -10.93 3.33
C PHE A 102 4.86 -11.72 4.39
N PRO A 103 5.34 -11.95 5.62
CA PRO A 103 4.59 -12.70 6.62
C PRO A 103 3.26 -12.02 7.00
N VAL A 104 3.24 -10.69 7.14
CA VAL A 104 2.02 -9.96 7.48
C VAL A 104 1.00 -10.06 6.35
N GLN A 105 1.41 -10.02 5.09
CA GLN A 105 0.50 -10.15 3.96
C GLN A 105 -0.05 -11.58 3.83
N VAL A 106 0.78 -12.61 4.04
CA VAL A 106 0.32 -14.01 4.10
C VAL A 106 -0.68 -14.20 5.26
N PHE A 107 -0.35 -13.69 6.45
CA PHE A 107 -1.27 -13.70 7.59
C PHE A 107 -2.58 -12.98 7.25
N SER A 108 -2.51 -11.81 6.63
CA SER A 108 -3.68 -11.03 6.22
C SER A 108 -4.59 -11.82 5.28
N PHE A 109 -4.02 -12.49 4.29
CA PHE A 109 -4.79 -13.32 3.36
C PHE A 109 -5.60 -14.39 4.10
N PHE A 110 -4.96 -15.14 5.01
CA PHE A 110 -5.66 -16.19 5.79
C PHE A 110 -6.66 -15.60 6.78
N HIS A 111 -6.27 -14.53 7.48
CA HIS A 111 -7.15 -13.87 8.45
C HIS A 111 -8.41 -13.29 7.78
N TRP A 112 -8.25 -12.65 6.62
CA TRP A 112 -9.38 -12.14 5.85
C TRP A 112 -10.24 -13.26 5.27
N SER A 113 -9.63 -14.36 4.82
CA SER A 113 -10.33 -15.53 4.31
C SER A 113 -11.24 -16.18 5.35
N ARG A 114 -10.80 -16.22 6.61
CA ARG A 114 -11.58 -16.79 7.73
C ARG A 114 -12.70 -15.88 8.26
N ASN A 115 -12.64 -14.59 7.97
CA ASN A 115 -13.55 -13.58 8.49
C ASN A 115 -14.40 -12.95 7.39
N ARG A 116 -14.74 -13.72 6.35
CA ARG A 116 -15.71 -13.33 5.34
C ARG A 116 -17.09 -13.22 5.97
N ARG A 117 -17.91 -12.34 5.42
CA ARG A 117 -19.26 -12.10 5.90
C ARG A 117 -20.20 -13.28 5.57
N ASP A 118 -20.11 -13.78 4.34
CA ASP A 118 -20.85 -14.93 3.82
C ASP A 118 -19.91 -15.80 3.00
N GLU A 119 -20.17 -17.11 2.89
CA GLU A 119 -19.34 -18.03 2.10
C GLU A 119 -19.25 -17.63 0.62
N ASP A 120 -20.33 -17.07 0.06
CA ASP A 120 -20.43 -16.63 -1.32
C ASP A 120 -19.99 -15.18 -1.57
N SER A 121 -19.72 -14.40 -0.50
CA SER A 121 -19.30 -13.01 -0.63
C SER A 121 -17.80 -12.85 -0.39
N GLU A 122 -17.15 -11.98 -1.16
CA GLU A 122 -15.77 -11.56 -0.88
C GLU A 122 -15.73 -10.41 0.15
N GLU A 123 -16.90 -9.93 0.61
CA GLU A 123 -16.98 -8.86 1.61
C GLU A 123 -16.49 -9.37 2.96
N VAL A 124 -15.65 -8.57 3.62
CA VAL A 124 -15.06 -8.87 4.92
C VAL A 124 -15.64 -7.93 5.96
N ASN A 125 -15.88 -8.43 7.18
CA ASN A 125 -16.35 -7.61 8.28
C ASN A 125 -15.24 -6.64 8.73
N LEU A 126 -15.45 -5.35 8.50
CA LEU A 126 -14.53 -4.28 8.92
C LEU A 126 -14.76 -3.91 10.38
N LYS A 127 -13.70 -3.43 11.03
CA LYS A 127 -13.69 -2.94 12.40
C LYS A 127 -13.26 -1.49 12.46
N SER A 128 -13.51 -0.83 13.60
CA SER A 128 -12.99 0.49 13.92
C SER A 128 -12.56 0.53 15.39
N PHE A 129 -11.51 1.27 15.70
CA PHE A 129 -11.01 1.48 17.06
C PHE A 129 -11.94 2.36 17.90
N GLY A 130 -12.82 3.14 17.26
CA GLY A 130 -13.56 4.20 17.93
C GLY A 130 -12.68 5.40 18.32
N LEU A 131 -13.28 6.40 18.95
CA LEU A 131 -12.59 7.67 19.23
C LEU A 131 -11.34 7.48 20.12
N TRP A 132 -11.50 6.83 21.27
CA TRP A 132 -10.39 6.63 22.21
C TRP A 132 -9.29 5.74 21.66
N GLY A 133 -9.65 4.66 20.95
CA GLY A 133 -8.68 3.81 20.29
C GLY A 133 -7.86 4.58 19.24
N ASN A 134 -8.48 5.46 18.48
CA ASN A 134 -7.79 6.32 17.51
C ASN A 134 -6.84 7.30 18.18
N VAL A 135 -7.24 7.91 19.31
CA VAL A 135 -6.34 8.81 20.07
C VAL A 135 -5.11 8.04 20.57
N VAL A 136 -5.31 6.85 21.15
CA VAL A 136 -4.19 6.01 21.63
C VAL A 136 -3.30 5.58 20.46
N LEU A 137 -3.89 5.20 19.33
CA LEU A 137 -3.14 4.79 18.13
C LEU A 137 -2.26 5.93 17.60
N VAL A 138 -2.82 7.14 17.45
CA VAL A 138 -2.06 8.32 16.99
C VAL A 138 -0.96 8.67 17.99
N ALA A 139 -1.24 8.68 19.29
CA ALA A 139 -0.23 8.95 20.31
C ALA A 139 0.92 7.93 20.27
N ALA A 140 0.60 6.63 20.14
CA ALA A 140 1.60 5.58 20.01
C ALA A 140 2.43 5.77 18.72
N MET A 141 1.82 6.12 17.59
CA MET A 141 2.53 6.39 16.34
C MET A 141 3.50 7.58 16.48
N VAL A 142 3.08 8.66 17.15
CA VAL A 142 3.94 9.83 17.39
C VAL A 142 5.15 9.45 18.25
N VAL A 143 4.95 8.65 19.31
CA VAL A 143 6.04 8.16 20.16
C VAL A 143 7.01 7.29 19.36
N VAL A 144 6.50 6.31 18.62
CA VAL A 144 7.33 5.42 17.78
C VAL A 144 8.08 6.23 16.73
N TRP A 145 7.39 7.18 16.08
CA TRP A 145 8.04 8.07 15.12
C TRP A 145 9.17 8.89 15.75
N ALA A 146 8.94 9.49 16.93
CA ALA A 146 9.97 10.25 17.62
C ALA A 146 11.20 9.38 17.95
N VAL A 147 10.98 8.16 18.45
CA VAL A 147 12.05 7.20 18.68
C VAL A 147 12.82 6.89 17.39
N CYS A 148 12.11 6.56 16.31
CA CYS A 148 12.74 6.29 15.02
C CYS A 148 13.49 7.51 14.48
N TYR A 149 12.92 8.70 14.57
CA TYR A 149 13.52 9.92 14.05
C TYR A 149 14.81 10.30 14.79
N PHE A 150 14.81 10.27 16.14
CA PHE A 150 15.93 10.74 16.94
C PHE A 150 17.01 9.68 17.19
N LEU A 151 16.64 8.39 17.27
CA LEU A 151 17.61 7.33 17.60
C LEU A 151 18.09 6.55 16.38
N ILE A 152 17.23 6.34 15.39
CA ILE A 152 17.50 5.42 14.27
C ILE A 152 17.58 6.17 12.93
N GLY A 153 16.95 7.35 12.84
CA GLY A 153 16.78 8.07 11.58
C GLY A 153 18.11 8.39 10.88
N ASP A 154 19.18 8.67 11.61
CA ASP A 154 20.49 8.95 11.03
C ASP A 154 21.17 7.70 10.43
N LEU A 155 20.77 6.50 10.86
CA LEU A 155 21.29 5.23 10.36
C LEU A 155 20.50 4.73 9.14
N ILE A 156 19.21 5.08 9.03
CA ILE A 156 18.26 4.48 8.08
C ILE A 156 17.88 5.43 6.96
N ALA A 157 17.60 6.70 7.31
CA ALA A 157 17.07 7.68 6.37
C ALA A 157 18.17 8.52 5.75
N SER A 158 18.01 8.86 4.45
CA SER A 158 18.84 9.89 3.84
C SER A 158 18.64 11.20 4.59
N GLN A 159 19.74 11.87 4.94
CA GLN A 159 19.75 13.16 5.67
C GLN A 159 18.80 14.21 5.03
N ASN A 160 18.66 14.18 3.71
CA ASN A 160 17.82 15.13 2.98
C ASN A 160 16.32 14.89 3.12
N TYR A 161 15.89 13.66 3.48
CA TYR A 161 14.49 13.24 3.47
C TYR A 161 14.08 12.58 4.79
N LYS A 162 14.94 12.63 5.81
CA LYS A 162 14.79 11.93 7.09
C LYS A 162 13.38 12.07 7.68
N LEU A 163 12.80 13.27 7.61
CA LEU A 163 11.47 13.53 8.16
C LEU A 163 10.40 12.71 7.42
N PHE A 164 10.36 12.78 6.09
CA PHE A 164 9.34 12.08 5.30
C PHE A 164 9.56 10.58 5.31
N ASP A 165 10.82 10.12 5.23
CA ASP A 165 11.17 8.70 5.29
C ASP A 165 10.74 8.07 6.62
N THR A 166 11.01 8.73 7.75
CA THR A 166 10.65 8.17 9.07
C THR A 166 9.15 8.20 9.33
N ILE A 167 8.43 9.25 8.89
CA ILE A 167 6.96 9.29 8.98
C ILE A 167 6.37 8.19 8.08
N GLY A 168 6.82 8.09 6.84
CA GLY A 168 6.36 7.08 5.88
C GLY A 168 6.61 5.66 6.38
N PHE A 169 7.79 5.40 6.95
CA PHE A 169 8.15 4.12 7.54
C PHE A 169 7.21 3.72 8.68
N VAL A 170 7.02 4.59 9.68
CA VAL A 170 6.17 4.29 10.85
C VAL A 170 4.71 4.14 10.44
N THR A 171 4.18 5.07 9.65
CA THR A 171 2.80 5.01 9.17
C THR A 171 2.55 3.80 8.27
N GLY A 172 3.50 3.44 7.41
CA GLY A 172 3.42 2.26 6.56
C GLY A 172 3.41 0.95 7.34
N MET A 173 4.28 0.81 8.34
CA MET A 173 4.27 -0.36 9.22
C MET A 173 2.95 -0.48 9.97
N VAL A 174 2.53 0.58 10.67
CA VAL A 174 1.28 0.57 11.44
C VAL A 174 0.08 0.28 10.53
N CYS A 175 -0.01 0.94 9.37
CA CYS A 175 -1.03 0.68 8.37
C CYS A 175 -1.10 -0.80 7.99
N THR A 176 0.04 -1.42 7.69
CA THR A 176 0.11 -2.83 7.28
C THR A 176 -0.43 -3.75 8.37
N PHE A 177 -0.04 -3.53 9.63
CA PHE A 177 -0.53 -4.34 10.74
C PHE A 177 -2.03 -4.14 10.98
N ILE A 178 -2.53 -2.91 11.07
CA ILE A 178 -3.95 -2.68 11.36
C ILE A 178 -4.86 -3.06 10.19
N ALA A 179 -4.39 -2.97 8.94
CA ALA A 179 -5.08 -3.50 7.76
C ALA A 179 -5.22 -5.04 7.85
N ALA A 180 -4.19 -5.75 8.31
CA ALA A 180 -4.25 -7.19 8.53
C ALA A 180 -5.41 -7.59 9.46
N PHE A 181 -5.70 -6.78 10.48
CA PHE A 181 -6.81 -6.97 11.42
C PHE A 181 -8.13 -6.34 10.98
N ARG A 182 -8.22 -5.81 9.75
CA ARG A 182 -9.44 -5.30 9.10
C ARG A 182 -9.96 -3.99 9.70
N TYR A 183 -9.09 -3.15 10.24
CA TYR A 183 -9.48 -1.85 10.75
C TYR A 183 -9.54 -0.81 9.62
N VAL A 184 -10.67 -0.08 9.54
CA VAL A 184 -10.90 0.93 8.49
C VAL A 184 -9.90 2.08 8.56
N GLU A 185 -9.39 2.37 9.74
CA GLU A 185 -8.40 3.42 10.00
C GLU A 185 -7.08 3.20 9.26
N SER A 186 -6.80 1.95 8.85
CA SER A 186 -5.62 1.64 8.04
C SER A 186 -5.55 2.49 6.76
N MET A 187 -6.68 2.78 6.12
CA MET A 187 -6.71 3.57 4.89
C MET A 187 -6.34 5.04 5.13
N TYR A 188 -6.76 5.62 6.27
CA TYR A 188 -6.42 7.00 6.62
C TYR A 188 -4.94 7.14 6.97
N ILE A 189 -4.37 6.15 7.70
CA ILE A 189 -2.94 6.14 8.01
C ILE A 189 -2.13 5.92 6.74
N ASN A 190 -2.59 5.04 5.85
CA ASN A 190 -1.95 4.82 4.55
C ASN A 190 -1.94 6.09 3.69
N PHE A 191 -2.96 6.92 3.77
CA PHE A 191 -2.97 8.21 3.09
C PHE A 191 -1.78 9.08 3.52
N VAL A 192 -1.51 9.18 4.83
CA VAL A 192 -0.34 9.91 5.35
C VAL A 192 0.96 9.31 4.83
N CYS A 193 1.09 7.98 4.88
CA CYS A 193 2.24 7.25 4.34
C CYS A 193 2.51 7.59 2.88
N VAL A 194 1.47 7.53 2.05
CA VAL A 194 1.58 7.76 0.60
C VAL A 194 1.89 9.22 0.29
N VAL A 195 1.33 10.18 1.02
CA VAL A 195 1.69 11.60 0.87
C VAL A 195 3.18 11.81 1.15
N CYS A 196 3.71 11.25 2.24
CA CYS A 196 5.14 11.29 2.52
C CYS A 196 5.97 10.64 1.41
N SER A 197 5.52 9.50 0.89
CA SER A 197 6.17 8.83 -0.24
C SER A 197 6.21 9.71 -1.50
N VAL A 198 5.10 10.35 -1.87
CA VAL A 198 5.05 11.28 -3.00
C VAL A 198 6.04 12.42 -2.82
N LEU A 199 6.07 13.05 -1.63
CA LEU A 199 7.01 14.14 -1.34
C LEU A 199 8.47 13.66 -1.46
N THR A 200 8.79 12.50 -0.89
CA THR A 200 10.12 11.90 -0.99
C THR A 200 10.52 11.69 -2.45
N TRP A 201 9.66 11.07 -3.25
CA TRP A 201 9.96 10.80 -4.66
C TRP A 201 9.99 12.05 -5.54
N VAL A 202 9.22 13.09 -5.23
CA VAL A 202 9.36 14.41 -5.89
C VAL A 202 10.76 14.95 -5.69
N PHE A 203 11.24 14.99 -4.44
CA PHE A 203 12.59 15.51 -4.15
C PHE A 203 13.70 14.65 -4.77
N ILE A 204 13.54 13.33 -4.79
CA ILE A 204 14.50 12.42 -5.42
C ILE A 204 14.52 12.64 -6.93
N THR A 205 13.34 12.69 -7.58
CA THR A 205 13.22 12.84 -9.04
C THR A 205 13.76 14.17 -9.55
N ILE A 206 13.66 15.26 -8.76
CA ILE A 206 14.29 16.55 -9.10
C ILE A 206 15.82 16.41 -9.19
N LYS A 207 16.44 15.58 -8.35
CA LYS A 207 17.89 15.34 -8.34
C LYS A 207 18.30 14.25 -9.33
N ASP A 208 17.50 13.19 -9.42
CA ASP A 208 17.72 12.06 -10.33
C ASP A 208 16.46 11.74 -11.12
N PRO A 209 16.33 12.27 -12.34
CA PRO A 209 15.18 12.02 -13.22
C PRO A 209 14.96 10.53 -13.55
N SER A 210 15.95 9.68 -13.36
CA SER A 210 15.79 8.24 -13.59
C SER A 210 14.80 7.57 -12.60
N SER A 211 14.52 8.24 -11.49
CA SER A 211 13.61 7.77 -10.44
C SER A 211 12.13 8.08 -10.71
N VAL A 212 11.79 8.66 -11.86
CA VAL A 212 10.43 9.07 -12.23
C VAL A 212 9.40 7.93 -12.16
N ASN A 213 9.80 6.67 -12.39
CA ASN A 213 8.91 5.50 -12.29
C ASN A 213 8.34 5.34 -10.87
N TYR A 214 9.14 5.61 -9.85
CA TYR A 214 8.71 5.54 -8.45
C TYR A 214 7.77 6.68 -8.10
N LEU A 215 8.00 7.88 -8.65
CA LEU A 215 7.10 9.01 -8.50
C LEU A 215 5.74 8.71 -9.12
N ILE A 216 5.70 8.16 -10.35
CA ILE A 216 4.46 7.77 -11.02
C ILE A 216 3.71 6.73 -10.18
N ASN A 217 4.40 5.72 -9.66
CA ASN A 217 3.80 4.71 -8.79
C ASN A 217 3.25 5.31 -7.50
N SER A 218 3.95 6.28 -6.90
CA SER A 218 3.48 6.97 -5.68
C SER A 218 2.26 7.87 -5.95
N LEU A 219 2.22 8.56 -7.09
CA LEU A 219 1.04 9.35 -7.50
C LEU A 219 -0.17 8.45 -7.77
N TYR A 220 0.04 7.29 -8.40
CA TYR A 220 -1.02 6.30 -8.56
C TYR A 220 -1.48 5.73 -7.22
N SER A 221 -0.55 5.49 -6.30
CA SER A 221 -0.86 5.06 -4.93
C SER A 221 -1.70 6.10 -4.18
N LEU A 222 -1.42 7.40 -4.38
CA LEU A 222 -2.21 8.49 -3.81
C LEU A 222 -3.65 8.47 -4.32
N TYR A 223 -3.84 8.33 -5.62
CA TYR A 223 -5.17 8.17 -6.21
C TYR A 223 -5.91 6.96 -5.60
N THR A 224 -5.24 5.80 -5.58
CA THR A 224 -5.85 4.55 -5.08
C THR A 224 -6.17 4.59 -3.59
N VAL A 225 -5.35 5.22 -2.75
CA VAL A 225 -5.63 5.31 -1.31
C VAL A 225 -6.80 6.24 -1.01
N ILE A 226 -6.98 7.31 -1.78
CA ILE A 226 -8.17 8.18 -1.67
C ILE A 226 -9.43 7.37 -2.00
N GLN A 227 -9.41 6.64 -3.10
CA GLN A 227 -10.50 5.77 -3.52
C GLN A 227 -10.77 4.66 -2.47
N ALA A 228 -9.72 4.00 -1.97
CA ALA A 228 -9.82 2.98 -0.94
C ALA A 228 -10.44 3.52 0.36
N SER A 229 -10.02 4.70 0.79
CA SER A 229 -10.58 5.36 1.99
C SER A 229 -12.08 5.57 1.85
N TYR A 230 -12.55 6.00 0.68
CA TYR A 230 -13.98 6.15 0.40
C TYR A 230 -14.72 4.81 0.41
N ILE A 231 -14.19 3.80 -0.30
CA ILE A 231 -14.80 2.47 -0.40
C ILE A 231 -14.91 1.80 0.96
N TRP A 232 -13.82 1.78 1.74
CA TRP A 232 -13.77 1.14 3.05
C TRP A 232 -14.69 1.83 4.05
N THR A 233 -14.74 3.16 4.04
CA THR A 233 -15.66 3.93 4.90
C THR A 233 -17.11 3.62 4.55
N LYS A 234 -17.46 3.64 3.27
CA LYS A 234 -18.81 3.32 2.80
C LYS A 234 -19.21 1.89 3.18
N LEU A 235 -18.30 0.92 3.02
CA LEU A 235 -18.51 -0.47 3.39
C LEU A 235 -18.73 -0.61 4.91
N TYR A 236 -17.88 0.02 5.72
CA TYR A 236 -18.00 0.02 7.17
C TYR A 236 -19.33 0.61 7.66
N VAL A 237 -19.72 1.78 7.14
CA VAL A 237 -20.99 2.43 7.50
C VAL A 237 -22.19 1.56 7.12
N LYS A 238 -22.17 0.94 5.94
CA LYS A 238 -23.21 -0.01 5.50
C LYS A 238 -23.33 -1.18 6.48
N GLN A 239 -22.20 -1.80 6.85
CA GLN A 239 -22.18 -2.94 7.78
C GLN A 239 -22.71 -2.56 9.17
N ARG A 240 -22.37 -1.38 9.67
CA ARG A 240 -22.87 -0.88 10.96
C ARG A 240 -24.37 -0.66 10.96
N ARG A 241 -24.92 -0.09 9.87
CA ARG A 241 -26.36 0.12 9.73
C ARG A 241 -27.13 -1.20 9.74
N GLU A 242 -26.68 -2.19 8.97
CA GLU A 242 -27.33 -3.51 8.91
C GLU A 242 -27.27 -4.27 10.25
N LEU A 243 -26.22 -4.09 11.05
CA LEU A 243 -26.15 -4.63 12.41
C LEU A 243 -27.14 -3.95 13.33
N SER A 244 -27.24 -2.61 13.29
CA SER A 244 -28.19 -1.86 14.11
C SER A 244 -29.66 -2.20 13.78
N GLU A 245 -29.98 -2.44 12.51
CA GLU A 245 -31.32 -2.86 12.08
C GLU A 245 -31.68 -4.23 12.66
N LYS A 246 -30.75 -5.21 12.60
CA LYS A 246 -30.94 -6.55 13.18
C LYS A 246 -31.09 -6.54 14.71
N GLU A 247 -30.31 -5.70 15.40
CA GLU A 247 -30.44 -5.53 16.86
C GLU A 247 -31.78 -4.91 17.24
N GLY A 248 -32.29 -3.96 16.43
CA GLY A 248 -33.61 -3.37 16.63
C GLY A 248 -34.77 -4.36 16.43
N GLU A 249 -34.69 -5.25 15.44
CA GLU A 249 -35.70 -6.30 15.21
C GLU A 249 -35.74 -7.32 16.33
N SER A 250 -34.59 -7.73 16.90
CA SER A 250 -34.51 -8.72 17.99
C SER A 250 -35.05 -8.22 19.34
N VAL A 251 -35.32 -6.93 19.50
CA VAL A 251 -35.90 -6.34 20.74
C VAL A 251 -37.42 -6.41 20.69
N TYR A 252 -38.04 -6.65 19.53
CA TYR A 252 -39.50 -6.71 19.35
C TYR A 252 -40.04 -8.16 19.20
N GLU A 253 -39.19 -9.17 19.21
CA GLU A 253 -39.58 -10.60 19.36
C GLU A 253 -39.41 -11.06 20.80
#